data_92fed05d0594374a6a4f5ffaf08ce485
#
_entry.id   92fed05d0594374a6a4f5ffaf08ce485
#
_cell.length_a   1.000
_cell.length_b   1.000
_cell.length_c   1.000
_cell.angle_alpha   90.00
_cell.angle_beta   90.00
_cell.angle_gamma   90.00
#
_symmetry.space_group_name_H-M   'P 1'
#
loop_
_entity.id
_entity.type
_entity.pdbx_description
1 polymer ?
#
loop_
_entity_poly.entity_id
_entity_poly.type
_entity_poly.pdbx_seq_one_letter_code
_entity_poly.pdbx_strand_id
1 'polypeptide(L)'
;VIYTTPTSIYTVKSGDKSYDCDGNSTSLTYDPVVISDSIVYMSVEYAASLEAFTYETYVNPQRLAIISDGTQNTVVSLKDKAVIRDKASVKGAVFERASDNTDTVWCTDGASRDGWLGVMSSDGRHGYVKSSYADVTDTSKEYNSGHEAAEYTSIHKDYDIVMVWHAVYAESDNNNIQSLLDATKGVTTVSPTWYKVTDATGSISSMADWDYISTVHDAGMEIWPLISDFTSVDADAGWDEAKLFANTASRRNLISNIINEIKTYGYDGINIDFEKVPSDSAVDYRQFIRELSIECRKAGVVFSLDNYVPRPYNAQYSRDVQAECADYVVV
;
A
#
# COMPACT_ATOMS: atom_id res chain seq x y z
N VAL A 1 0.41 7.14 -13.53
CA VAL A 1 0.12 6.07 -12.56
C VAL A 1 1.09 6.19 -11.41
N ILE A 2 0.59 6.04 -10.19
CA ILE A 2 1.41 5.98 -8.99
C ILE A 2 1.25 4.58 -8.39
N TYR A 3 2.34 3.98 -8.00
CA TYR A 3 2.41 2.75 -7.25
C TYR A 3 3.24 2.98 -5.99
N THR A 4 2.76 2.53 -4.84
CA THR A 4 3.44 2.68 -3.56
C THR A 4 3.77 1.31 -2.97
N THR A 5 5.03 1.12 -2.58
CA THR A 5 5.46 0.05 -1.68
C THR A 5 5.50 0.59 -0.24
N PRO A 6 5.76 -0.23 0.76
CA PRO A 6 5.94 0.24 2.13
C PRO A 6 7.02 1.34 2.30
N THR A 7 7.98 1.43 1.40
CA THR A 7 9.14 2.31 1.55
C THR A 7 9.32 3.34 0.45
N SER A 8 8.61 3.20 -0.69
CA SER A 8 8.89 4.01 -1.88
C SER A 8 7.65 4.35 -2.69
N ILE A 9 7.73 5.48 -3.38
CA ILE A 9 6.70 5.98 -4.30
C ILE A 9 7.23 5.90 -5.73
N TYR A 10 6.58 5.07 -6.55
CA TYR A 10 6.87 4.93 -7.97
C TYR A 10 5.89 5.76 -8.79
N THR A 11 6.41 6.55 -9.70
CA THR A 11 5.61 7.34 -10.65
C THR A 11 5.92 6.93 -12.08
N VAL A 12 4.89 6.59 -12.85
CA VAL A 12 5.01 6.19 -14.24
C VAL A 12 4.06 7.04 -15.08
N LYS A 13 4.57 7.63 -16.15
CA LYS A 13 3.75 8.29 -17.15
C LYS A 13 3.47 7.31 -18.29
N SER A 14 2.19 7.22 -18.68
CA SER A 14 1.77 6.34 -19.77
C SER A 14 2.52 6.64 -21.09
N GLY A 15 3.10 5.61 -21.68
CA GLY A 15 3.86 5.69 -22.91
C GLY A 15 5.32 6.15 -22.77
N ASP A 16 5.78 6.48 -21.57
CA ASP A 16 7.18 6.75 -21.30
C ASP A 16 7.91 5.45 -20.97
N LYS A 17 9.10 5.25 -21.56
CA LYS A 17 9.97 4.10 -21.24
C LYS A 17 10.84 4.38 -20.04
N SER A 18 10.22 4.85 -18.96
CA SER A 18 10.90 5.17 -17.72
C SER A 18 9.90 5.20 -16.55
N TYR A 19 10.43 5.08 -15.35
CA TYR A 19 9.71 5.38 -14.12
C TYR A 19 10.59 6.23 -13.21
N ASP A 20 9.96 6.94 -12.30
CA ASP A 20 10.60 7.62 -11.20
C ASP A 20 10.32 6.86 -9.89
N CYS A 21 11.34 6.68 -9.08
CA CYS A 21 11.22 6.13 -7.74
C CYS A 21 11.84 7.14 -6.77
N ASP A 22 11.00 7.78 -5.94
CA ASP A 22 11.44 8.76 -4.94
C ASP A 22 12.34 9.87 -5.52
N GLY A 23 12.02 10.37 -6.72
CA GLY A 23 12.79 11.40 -7.42
C GLY A 23 13.96 10.87 -8.26
N ASN A 24 14.17 9.56 -8.29
CA ASN A 24 15.22 8.94 -9.11
C ASN A 24 14.64 8.30 -10.36
N SER A 25 15.00 8.82 -11.53
CA SER A 25 14.49 8.29 -12.81
C SER A 25 15.28 7.07 -13.28
N THR A 26 14.57 6.04 -13.69
CA THR A 26 15.13 4.82 -14.29
C THR A 26 14.57 4.63 -15.69
N SER A 27 15.45 4.43 -16.68
CA SER A 27 15.07 4.15 -18.07
C SER A 27 14.88 2.66 -18.31
N LEU A 28 13.87 2.32 -19.13
CA LEU A 28 13.54 0.95 -19.54
C LEU A 28 13.62 0.81 -21.05
N THR A 29 13.63 -0.43 -21.54
CA THR A 29 13.58 -0.73 -22.99
C THR A 29 12.15 -0.88 -23.52
N TYR A 30 11.16 -0.90 -22.62
CA TYR A 30 9.74 -1.11 -22.88
C TYR A 30 8.88 -0.07 -22.14
N ASP A 31 7.61 0.00 -22.49
CA ASP A 31 6.64 0.86 -21.82
C ASP A 31 6.13 0.17 -20.54
N PRO A 32 6.50 0.62 -19.32
CA PRO A 32 6.08 -0.03 -18.07
C PRO A 32 4.58 0.05 -17.85
N VAL A 33 3.94 1.14 -18.30
CA VAL A 33 2.51 1.38 -18.18
C VAL A 33 1.96 2.04 -19.44
N VAL A 34 0.82 1.54 -19.90
CA VAL A 34 0.03 2.15 -21.01
C VAL A 34 -1.40 2.31 -20.54
N ILE A 35 -2.00 3.47 -20.81
CA ILE A 35 -3.42 3.72 -20.59
C ILE A 35 -4.13 3.71 -21.94
N SER A 36 -5.11 2.83 -22.11
CA SER A 36 -5.97 2.74 -23.28
C SER A 36 -7.41 2.59 -22.85
N ASP A 37 -8.32 3.36 -23.45
CA ASP A 37 -9.75 3.34 -23.13
C ASP A 37 -10.06 3.46 -21.63
N SER A 38 -9.31 4.31 -20.93
CA SER A 38 -9.37 4.51 -19.48
C SER A 38 -8.97 3.28 -18.63
N ILE A 39 -8.40 2.23 -19.26
CA ILE A 39 -7.86 1.07 -18.58
C ILE A 39 -6.34 1.22 -18.48
N VAL A 40 -5.82 0.97 -17.28
CA VAL A 40 -4.38 0.95 -17.03
C VAL A 40 -3.86 -0.46 -17.27
N TYR A 41 -2.92 -0.58 -18.20
CA TYR A 41 -2.18 -1.81 -18.47
C TYR A 41 -0.76 -1.65 -17.95
N MET A 42 -0.31 -2.59 -17.15
CA MET A 42 1.05 -2.65 -16.64
C MET A 42 1.80 -3.79 -17.33
N SER A 43 3.03 -3.54 -17.77
CA SER A 43 3.92 -4.60 -18.25
C SER A 43 4.17 -5.63 -17.12
N VAL A 44 4.10 -6.91 -17.46
CA VAL A 44 4.40 -7.97 -16.48
C VAL A 44 5.86 -7.92 -16.01
N GLU A 45 6.78 -7.50 -16.88
CA GLU A 45 8.19 -7.31 -16.52
C GLU A 45 8.34 -6.21 -15.45
N TYR A 46 7.60 -5.10 -15.61
CA TYR A 46 7.61 -4.03 -14.62
C TYR A 46 6.94 -4.47 -13.32
N ALA A 47 5.80 -5.16 -13.39
CA ALA A 47 5.13 -5.69 -12.21
C ALA A 47 6.03 -6.68 -11.44
N ALA A 48 6.74 -7.58 -12.15
CA ALA A 48 7.68 -8.53 -11.54
C ALA A 48 8.94 -7.88 -10.94
N SER A 49 9.25 -6.64 -11.31
CA SER A 49 10.33 -5.88 -10.67
C SER A 49 9.90 -5.21 -9.36
N LEU A 50 8.59 -5.19 -9.07
CA LEU A 50 8.00 -4.53 -7.89
C LEU A 50 7.39 -5.52 -6.90
N GLU A 51 7.09 -6.76 -7.34
CA GLU A 51 6.34 -7.75 -6.58
C GLU A 51 7.00 -9.12 -6.63
N ALA A 52 6.78 -9.91 -5.58
CA ALA A 52 7.35 -11.24 -5.40
C ALA A 52 6.60 -12.31 -6.20
N PHE A 53 6.80 -12.36 -7.50
CA PHE A 53 6.30 -13.43 -8.39
C PHE A 53 7.22 -13.67 -9.59
N THR A 54 7.13 -14.87 -10.14
CA THR A 54 7.70 -15.21 -11.45
C THR A 54 6.60 -15.29 -12.51
N TYR A 55 6.96 -15.19 -13.78
CA TYR A 55 5.98 -15.36 -14.86
C TYR A 55 6.55 -16.15 -16.04
N GLU A 56 5.65 -16.81 -16.75
CA GLU A 56 5.95 -17.53 -17.99
C GLU A 56 4.98 -17.07 -19.08
N THR A 57 5.50 -16.88 -20.31
CA THR A 57 4.69 -16.44 -21.46
C THR A 57 4.59 -17.56 -22.50
N TYR A 58 3.42 -17.71 -23.07
CA TYR A 58 3.12 -18.71 -24.10
C TYR A 58 2.54 -18.02 -25.33
N VAL A 59 2.89 -18.46 -26.52
CA VAL A 59 2.53 -17.76 -27.77
C VAL A 59 1.38 -18.39 -28.56
N ASN A 60 1.08 -19.67 -28.39
CA ASN A 60 0.01 -20.35 -29.13
C ASN A 60 -0.91 -21.19 -28.22
N PRO A 61 -2.06 -20.63 -27.81
CA PRO A 61 -2.46 -19.23 -27.86
C PRO A 61 -1.66 -18.38 -26.87
N GLN A 62 -1.71 -17.05 -27.05
CA GLN A 62 -1.03 -16.14 -26.11
C GLN A 62 -1.61 -16.31 -24.71
N ARG A 63 -0.73 -16.55 -23.74
CA ARG A 63 -1.04 -16.68 -22.31
C ARG A 63 0.10 -16.16 -21.47
N LEU A 64 -0.27 -15.78 -20.27
CA LEU A 64 0.62 -15.41 -19.19
C LEU A 64 0.27 -16.26 -17.96
N ALA A 65 1.23 -16.97 -17.41
CA ALA A 65 1.14 -17.61 -16.11
C ALA A 65 1.92 -16.75 -15.11
N ILE A 66 1.26 -16.35 -14.01
CA ILE A 66 1.88 -15.63 -12.89
C ILE A 66 1.91 -16.61 -11.71
N ILE A 67 3.07 -16.78 -11.11
CA ILE A 67 3.30 -17.75 -10.04
C ILE A 67 3.96 -17.02 -8.88
N SER A 68 3.26 -16.94 -7.75
CA SER A 68 3.76 -16.28 -6.55
C SER A 68 5.00 -16.99 -6.00
N ASP A 69 5.92 -16.22 -5.44
CA ASP A 69 7.10 -16.75 -4.77
C ASP A 69 6.70 -17.66 -3.60
N GLY A 70 7.52 -18.66 -3.31
CA GLY A 70 7.23 -19.69 -2.33
C GLY A 70 6.26 -20.78 -2.81
N THR A 71 5.67 -20.64 -4.01
CA THR A 71 4.87 -21.72 -4.60
C THR A 71 5.77 -22.92 -4.90
N GLN A 72 5.40 -24.08 -4.39
CA GLN A 72 6.08 -25.36 -4.67
C GLN A 72 5.20 -26.24 -5.55
N ASN A 73 5.69 -26.58 -6.70
CA ASN A 73 5.04 -27.51 -7.61
C ASN A 73 5.86 -28.81 -7.72
N THR A 74 5.18 -29.94 -7.62
CA THR A 74 5.82 -31.26 -7.81
C THR A 74 5.88 -31.59 -9.28
N VAL A 75 6.97 -32.18 -9.73
CA VAL A 75 7.11 -32.69 -11.11
C VAL A 75 6.30 -33.99 -11.27
N VAL A 76 5.55 -34.07 -12.34
CA VAL A 76 4.78 -35.23 -12.71
C VAL A 76 5.31 -35.75 -14.05
N SER A 77 5.77 -37.00 -14.10
CA SER A 77 6.12 -37.67 -15.32
C SER A 77 4.88 -38.28 -15.97
N LEU A 78 4.64 -37.97 -17.24
CA LEU A 78 3.51 -38.47 -17.99
C LEU A 78 3.88 -39.81 -18.67
N LYS A 79 3.01 -40.81 -18.56
CA LYS A 79 3.15 -42.09 -19.25
C LYS A 79 2.68 -41.96 -20.70
N ASP A 80 3.09 -42.91 -21.53
CA ASP A 80 2.57 -43.01 -22.90
C ASP A 80 1.03 -42.95 -22.93
N LYS A 81 0.49 -42.18 -23.87
CA LYS A 81 -0.96 -41.93 -24.02
C LYS A 81 -1.62 -41.10 -22.92
N ALA A 82 -0.87 -40.49 -21.99
CA ALA A 82 -1.44 -39.54 -21.07
C ALA A 82 -2.11 -38.38 -21.83
N VAL A 83 -3.22 -37.89 -21.29
CA VAL A 83 -4.01 -36.82 -21.89
C VAL A 83 -4.35 -35.80 -20.81
N ILE A 84 -3.93 -34.58 -21.02
CA ILE A 84 -4.32 -33.44 -20.17
C ILE A 84 -5.62 -32.84 -20.69
N ARG A 85 -6.59 -32.64 -19.80
CA ARG A 85 -7.94 -32.17 -20.11
C ARG A 85 -8.34 -30.96 -19.26
N ASP A 86 -9.33 -30.20 -19.76
CA ASP A 86 -9.88 -29.05 -19.05
C ASP A 86 -10.66 -29.42 -17.76
N LYS A 87 -11.07 -30.67 -17.62
CA LYS A 87 -11.84 -31.20 -16.49
C LYS A 87 -11.32 -32.55 -16.06
N ALA A 88 -11.47 -32.88 -14.79
CA ALA A 88 -11.20 -34.19 -14.20
C ALA A 88 -12.22 -35.24 -14.73
N SER A 89 -12.30 -35.42 -16.03
CA SER A 89 -13.25 -36.31 -16.72
C SER A 89 -12.76 -36.72 -18.09
N VAL A 90 -13.03 -37.97 -18.49
CA VAL A 90 -12.77 -38.45 -19.85
C VAL A 90 -13.57 -37.70 -20.93
N LYS A 91 -14.60 -36.96 -20.54
CA LYS A 91 -15.41 -36.09 -21.40
C LYS A 91 -14.87 -34.66 -21.52
N GLY A 92 -13.83 -34.32 -20.77
CA GLY A 92 -13.18 -33.01 -20.85
C GLY A 92 -12.50 -32.79 -22.19
N ALA A 93 -12.43 -31.53 -22.63
CA ALA A 93 -11.66 -31.17 -23.82
C ALA A 93 -10.18 -31.49 -23.62
N VAL A 94 -9.53 -31.97 -24.67
CA VAL A 94 -8.11 -32.30 -24.63
C VAL A 94 -7.28 -31.06 -24.87
N PHE A 95 -6.38 -30.76 -23.95
CA PHE A 95 -5.38 -29.71 -24.08
C PHE A 95 -4.11 -30.23 -24.71
N GLU A 96 -3.63 -31.37 -24.21
CA GLU A 96 -2.33 -31.93 -24.58
C GLU A 96 -2.38 -33.45 -24.54
N ARG A 97 -1.55 -34.08 -25.35
CA ARG A 97 -1.31 -35.52 -25.35
C ARG A 97 0.18 -35.76 -25.20
N ALA A 98 0.57 -36.55 -24.23
CA ALA A 98 1.95 -36.98 -24.14
C ALA A 98 2.37 -37.74 -25.37
N SER A 99 3.54 -37.46 -25.90
CA SER A 99 4.12 -38.11 -27.07
C SER A 99 4.88 -39.36 -26.69
N ASP A 100 5.58 -39.32 -25.55
CA ASP A 100 6.40 -40.42 -25.02
C ASP A 100 6.46 -40.34 -23.48
N ASN A 101 6.99 -41.34 -22.81
CA ASN A 101 7.17 -41.41 -21.35
C ASN A 101 8.16 -40.36 -20.76
N THR A 102 8.58 -39.40 -21.54
CA THR A 102 9.56 -38.38 -21.14
C THR A 102 8.93 -37.01 -20.86
N ASP A 103 7.65 -36.85 -21.21
CA ASP A 103 6.98 -35.57 -20.98
C ASP A 103 6.77 -35.34 -19.48
N THR A 104 7.15 -34.20 -19.01
CA THR A 104 6.95 -33.76 -17.60
C THR A 104 6.07 -32.55 -17.54
N VAL A 105 5.21 -32.50 -16.53
CA VAL A 105 4.35 -31.38 -16.22
C VAL A 105 4.39 -31.11 -14.73
N TRP A 106 3.91 -29.92 -14.33
CA TRP A 106 3.85 -29.51 -12.94
C TRP A 106 2.52 -29.93 -12.34
N CYS A 107 2.54 -30.54 -11.17
CA CYS A 107 1.33 -30.74 -10.38
C CYS A 107 0.95 -29.40 -9.72
N THR A 108 -0.26 -28.94 -9.95
CA THR A 108 -0.79 -27.77 -9.28
C THR A 108 -1.37 -28.17 -7.93
N ASP A 109 -0.92 -27.53 -6.87
CA ASP A 109 -1.27 -27.87 -5.51
C ASP A 109 -2.77 -27.84 -5.27
N GLY A 110 -3.30 -28.87 -4.59
CA GLY A 110 -4.71 -28.99 -4.20
C GLY A 110 -5.73 -29.23 -5.32
N ALA A 111 -5.32 -29.39 -6.57
CA ALA A 111 -6.23 -29.58 -7.70
C ALA A 111 -6.58 -31.06 -8.00
N SER A 112 -6.04 -32.03 -7.28
CA SER A 112 -6.33 -33.47 -7.50
C SER A 112 -7.76 -33.83 -7.09
N ARG A 113 -8.44 -34.60 -7.92
CA ARG A 113 -9.84 -35.05 -7.72
C ARG A 113 -10.02 -36.49 -8.22
N ASP A 114 -10.63 -37.36 -7.43
CA ASP A 114 -11.18 -38.67 -7.80
C ASP A 114 -10.41 -39.44 -8.89
N GLY A 115 -9.11 -39.66 -8.69
CA GLY A 115 -8.26 -40.34 -9.65
C GLY A 115 -7.71 -39.47 -10.79
N TRP A 116 -7.78 -38.17 -10.65
CA TRP A 116 -7.17 -37.16 -11.52
C TRP A 116 -6.19 -36.30 -10.75
N LEU A 117 -5.07 -35.96 -11.37
CA LEU A 117 -4.12 -34.95 -10.85
C LEU A 117 -4.33 -33.65 -11.59
N GLY A 118 -4.38 -32.56 -10.83
CA GLY A 118 -4.31 -31.22 -11.40
C GLY A 118 -2.89 -30.91 -11.85
N VAL A 119 -2.73 -30.48 -13.10
CA VAL A 119 -1.42 -30.22 -13.70
C VAL A 119 -1.47 -28.97 -14.56
N MET A 120 -0.31 -28.39 -14.80
CA MET A 120 -0.14 -27.34 -15.80
C MET A 120 0.46 -27.96 -17.06
N SER A 121 -0.23 -27.81 -18.18
CA SER A 121 0.25 -28.30 -19.50
C SER A 121 1.48 -27.53 -19.98
N SER A 122 2.15 -28.02 -20.99
CA SER A 122 3.34 -27.41 -21.60
C SER A 122 3.07 -26.00 -22.17
N ASP A 123 1.80 -25.68 -22.45
CA ASP A 123 1.36 -24.38 -22.94
C ASP A 123 0.71 -23.50 -21.85
N GLY A 124 0.93 -23.81 -20.56
CA GLY A 124 0.52 -23.01 -19.44
C GLY A 124 -0.97 -23.08 -19.07
N ARG A 125 -1.70 -24.10 -19.50
CA ARG A 125 -3.08 -24.31 -19.10
C ARG A 125 -3.19 -25.16 -17.85
N HIS A 126 -4.00 -24.76 -16.91
CA HIS A 126 -4.42 -25.63 -15.82
C HIS A 126 -5.38 -26.69 -16.35
N GLY A 127 -5.05 -27.94 -16.12
CA GLY A 127 -5.82 -29.09 -16.58
C GLY A 127 -5.70 -30.27 -15.63
N TYR A 128 -6.19 -31.42 -16.10
CA TYR A 128 -6.21 -32.66 -15.32
C TYR A 128 -5.68 -33.80 -16.16
N VAL A 129 -4.81 -34.61 -15.57
CA VAL A 129 -4.38 -35.90 -16.09
C VAL A 129 -4.89 -37.04 -15.21
N LYS A 130 -5.30 -38.17 -15.80
CA LYS A 130 -5.73 -39.30 -14.99
C LYS A 130 -4.53 -39.90 -14.24
N SER A 131 -4.65 -40.07 -12.92
CA SER A 131 -3.55 -40.50 -12.05
C SER A 131 -2.87 -41.82 -12.49
N SER A 132 -3.62 -42.73 -13.17
CA SER A 132 -3.05 -43.96 -13.70
C SER A 132 -2.06 -43.75 -14.86
N TYR A 133 -2.04 -42.55 -15.47
CA TYR A 133 -1.15 -42.17 -16.57
C TYR A 133 -0.11 -41.11 -16.14
N ALA A 134 0.09 -40.95 -14.86
CA ALA A 134 1.04 -39.99 -14.35
C ALA A 134 1.71 -40.55 -13.09
N ASP A 135 3.00 -40.32 -12.97
CA ASP A 135 3.78 -40.67 -11.80
C ASP A 135 4.25 -39.35 -11.13
N VAL A 136 3.81 -39.09 -9.91
CA VAL A 136 4.32 -37.99 -9.10
C VAL A 136 5.74 -38.34 -8.67
N THR A 137 6.68 -37.44 -8.94
CA THR A 137 8.11 -37.65 -8.59
C THR A 137 8.39 -36.98 -7.22
N ASP A 138 9.56 -37.29 -6.65
CA ASP A 138 10.05 -36.60 -5.45
C ASP A 138 10.69 -35.24 -5.76
N THR A 139 10.70 -34.86 -7.05
CA THR A 139 11.28 -33.58 -7.49
C THR A 139 10.24 -32.48 -7.38
N SER A 140 10.55 -31.43 -6.65
CA SER A 140 9.75 -30.19 -6.59
C SER A 140 10.52 -29.06 -7.25
N LYS A 141 9.77 -28.09 -7.78
CA LYS A 141 10.25 -26.77 -8.19
C LYS A 141 9.63 -25.74 -7.27
N GLU A 142 10.47 -24.98 -6.63
CA GLU A 142 10.08 -23.78 -5.92
C GLU A 142 10.27 -22.58 -6.82
N TYR A 143 9.27 -21.72 -6.86
CA TYR A 143 9.32 -20.48 -7.62
C TYR A 143 9.81 -19.36 -6.72
N ASN A 144 10.84 -18.66 -7.16
CA ASN A 144 11.45 -17.55 -6.45
C ASN A 144 11.96 -16.53 -7.46
N SER A 145 11.39 -15.35 -7.47
CA SER A 145 11.80 -14.23 -8.33
C SER A 145 13.11 -13.59 -7.86
N GLY A 146 13.49 -13.82 -6.61
CA GLY A 146 14.58 -13.11 -5.95
C GLY A 146 14.19 -11.69 -5.53
N HIS A 147 12.92 -11.31 -5.64
CA HIS A 147 12.42 -10.03 -5.16
C HIS A 147 12.16 -10.10 -3.65
N GLU A 148 12.82 -9.24 -2.90
CA GLU A 148 12.54 -9.04 -1.48
C GLU A 148 11.50 -7.94 -1.34
N ALA A 149 10.28 -8.33 -0.96
CA ALA A 149 9.23 -7.36 -0.71
C ALA A 149 9.61 -6.45 0.46
N ALA A 150 9.46 -5.15 0.27
CA ALA A 150 9.62 -4.21 1.37
C ALA A 150 8.50 -4.42 2.39
N GLU A 151 8.83 -4.36 3.66
CA GLU A 151 7.87 -4.48 4.75
C GLU A 151 7.57 -3.12 5.37
N TYR A 152 6.36 -2.95 5.87
CA TYR A 152 6.03 -1.80 6.71
C TYR A 152 6.78 -1.92 8.03
N THR A 153 7.43 -0.81 8.40
CA THR A 153 8.05 -0.65 9.72
C THR A 153 7.29 0.40 10.50
N SER A 154 7.08 0.17 11.79
CA SER A 154 6.41 1.12 12.68
C SER A 154 7.35 1.62 13.76
N ILE A 155 7.21 2.89 14.12
CA ILE A 155 7.90 3.47 15.26
C ILE A 155 7.10 3.13 16.51
N HIS A 156 7.59 2.17 17.29
CA HIS A 156 6.98 1.83 18.58
C HIS A 156 7.73 2.51 19.71
N LYS A 157 6.97 3.14 20.60
CA LYS A 157 7.52 3.69 21.85
C LYS A 157 7.62 2.57 22.89
N ASP A 158 8.63 2.62 23.73
CA ASP A 158 8.86 1.67 24.82
C ASP A 158 8.11 2.05 26.11
N TYR A 159 7.18 2.99 26.03
CA TYR A 159 6.33 3.47 27.11
C TYR A 159 4.87 3.61 26.63
N ASP A 160 3.95 3.63 27.60
CA ASP A 160 2.53 3.85 27.32
C ASP A 160 2.29 5.30 26.86
N ILE A 161 1.71 5.46 25.67
CA ILE A 161 1.37 6.78 25.14
C ILE A 161 0.11 7.29 25.81
N VAL A 162 0.25 8.39 26.53
CA VAL A 162 -0.86 9.19 27.05
C VAL A 162 -0.86 10.51 26.31
N MET A 163 -1.61 10.54 25.20
CA MET A 163 -1.73 11.72 24.34
C MET A 163 -2.90 12.58 24.77
N VAL A 164 -2.70 13.90 24.75
CA VAL A 164 -3.73 14.91 24.98
C VAL A 164 -3.77 15.89 23.82
N TRP A 165 -4.98 16.26 23.38
CA TRP A 165 -5.17 17.33 22.41
C TRP A 165 -5.31 18.67 23.13
N HIS A 166 -4.47 19.63 22.75
CA HIS A 166 -4.62 21.02 23.17
C HIS A 166 -5.34 21.80 22.06
N ALA A 167 -6.57 22.18 22.30
CA ALA A 167 -7.36 22.99 21.37
C ALA A 167 -6.81 24.43 21.30
N VAL A 168 -6.13 24.75 20.21
CA VAL A 168 -5.57 26.07 19.92
C VAL A 168 -6.46 26.74 18.88
N TYR A 169 -7.19 27.79 19.29
CA TYR A 169 -8.09 28.54 18.42
C TYR A 169 -7.48 29.86 17.94
N ALA A 170 -6.50 30.38 18.67
CA ALA A 170 -5.71 31.55 18.32
C ALA A 170 -4.26 31.35 18.78
N GLU A 171 -3.32 32.04 18.14
CA GLU A 171 -1.89 31.98 18.51
C GLU A 171 -1.64 32.28 19.99
N SER A 172 -2.47 33.18 20.61
CA SER A 172 -2.38 33.48 22.03
C SER A 172 -2.64 32.30 22.96
N ASP A 173 -3.34 31.25 22.48
CA ASP A 173 -3.65 30.09 23.32
C ASP A 173 -2.40 29.25 23.58
N ASN A 174 -1.37 29.37 22.74
CA ASN A 174 -0.07 28.73 22.92
C ASN A 174 0.57 29.14 24.26
N ASN A 175 0.33 30.37 24.75
CA ASN A 175 0.86 30.84 26.00
C ASN A 175 0.35 30.07 27.25
N ASN A 176 -0.69 29.26 27.09
CA ASN A 176 -1.27 28.49 28.19
C ASN A 176 -0.52 27.16 28.45
N ILE A 177 0.41 26.75 27.58
CA ILE A 177 1.00 25.42 27.65
C ILE A 177 1.62 25.10 29.02
N GLN A 178 2.41 25.99 29.59
CA GLN A 178 3.04 25.76 30.91
C GLN A 178 1.99 25.47 31.99
N SER A 179 0.93 26.25 32.02
CA SER A 179 -0.13 26.09 33.03
C SER A 179 -0.93 24.77 32.83
N LEU A 180 -1.08 24.33 31.59
CA LEU A 180 -1.71 23.06 31.29
C LEU A 180 -0.83 21.86 31.69
N LEU A 181 0.47 21.95 31.44
CA LEU A 181 1.42 20.90 31.86
C LEU A 181 1.48 20.79 33.38
N ASP A 182 1.51 21.94 34.10
CA ASP A 182 1.52 21.94 35.55
C ASP A 182 0.25 21.33 36.18
N ALA A 183 -0.87 21.39 35.46
CA ALA A 183 -2.15 20.83 35.88
C ALA A 183 -2.34 19.34 35.50
N THR A 184 -1.46 18.76 34.69
CA THR A 184 -1.57 17.38 34.20
C THR A 184 -0.55 16.46 34.86
N LYS A 185 -0.82 15.14 34.81
CA LYS A 185 0.12 14.10 35.27
C LYS A 185 0.07 12.90 34.34
N GLY A 186 1.24 12.36 34.03
CA GLY A 186 1.37 11.13 33.26
C GLY A 186 1.14 11.32 31.77
N VAL A 187 1.02 12.55 31.27
CA VAL A 187 0.99 12.85 29.84
C VAL A 187 2.38 12.62 29.27
N THR A 188 2.45 11.94 28.14
CA THR A 188 3.69 11.66 27.41
C THR A 188 3.78 12.39 26.10
N THR A 189 2.62 12.76 25.54
CA THR A 189 2.52 13.33 24.19
C THR A 189 1.46 14.42 24.15
N VAL A 190 1.82 15.57 23.59
CA VAL A 190 0.90 16.69 23.38
C VAL A 190 0.63 16.85 21.90
N SER A 191 -0.65 16.96 21.53
CA SER A 191 -1.11 17.17 20.16
C SER A 191 -1.87 18.49 20.06
N PRO A 192 -1.18 19.62 19.78
CA PRO A 192 -1.84 20.90 19.59
C PRO A 192 -2.56 20.95 18.24
N THR A 193 -3.77 21.55 18.20
CA THR A 193 -4.59 21.65 16.98
C THR A 193 -4.12 22.80 16.08
N TRP A 194 -2.88 22.76 15.63
CA TRP A 194 -2.20 23.86 14.97
C TRP A 194 -2.46 24.02 13.49
N TYR A 195 -2.73 22.88 12.81
CA TYR A 195 -2.76 22.89 11.34
C TYR A 195 -4.16 22.63 10.81
N LYS A 196 -4.49 23.37 9.76
CA LYS A 196 -5.72 23.18 9.00
C LYS A 196 -5.41 23.18 7.51
N VAL A 197 -5.93 22.21 6.78
CA VAL A 197 -5.94 22.28 5.32
C VAL A 197 -6.87 23.41 4.90
N THR A 198 -6.41 24.30 4.02
CA THR A 198 -7.14 25.52 3.68
C THR A 198 -7.77 25.51 2.31
N ASP A 199 -7.31 24.63 1.42
CA ASP A 199 -7.82 24.52 0.05
C ASP A 199 -7.56 23.14 -0.59
N ALA A 200 -8.16 22.91 -1.75
CA ALA A 200 -7.99 21.67 -2.51
C ALA A 200 -6.63 21.56 -3.21
N THR A 201 -5.74 22.52 -3.10
CA THR A 201 -4.36 22.41 -3.60
C THR A 201 -3.40 21.85 -2.56
N GLY A 202 -3.86 21.67 -1.32
CA GLY A 202 -3.07 21.12 -0.22
C GLY A 202 -2.29 22.16 0.56
N SER A 203 -2.73 23.42 0.53
CA SER A 203 -2.21 24.48 1.41
C SER A 203 -2.65 24.22 2.85
N ILE A 204 -1.81 24.59 3.80
CA ILE A 204 -2.11 24.50 5.24
C ILE A 204 -1.91 25.87 5.91
N SER A 205 -2.73 26.14 6.93
CA SER A 205 -2.46 27.22 7.90
C SER A 205 -1.75 26.64 9.10
N SER A 206 -0.95 27.47 9.77
CA SER A 206 -0.15 27.08 10.93
C SER A 206 -0.36 28.05 12.10
N MET A 207 -0.41 27.52 13.30
CA MET A 207 -0.30 28.25 14.57
C MET A 207 0.87 27.75 15.42
N ALA A 208 1.86 27.13 14.76
CA ALA A 208 3.04 26.55 15.41
C ALA A 208 3.86 27.63 16.14
N ASP A 209 4.38 27.27 17.31
CA ASP A 209 5.08 28.18 18.20
C ASP A 209 6.32 27.52 18.81
N TRP A 210 7.48 28.15 18.66
CA TRP A 210 8.75 27.63 19.15
C TRP A 210 8.86 27.54 20.67
N ASP A 211 8.30 28.51 21.39
CA ASP A 211 8.35 28.54 22.85
C ASP A 211 7.46 27.43 23.42
N TYR A 212 6.33 27.17 22.77
CA TYR A 212 5.48 26.03 23.08
C TYR A 212 6.22 24.69 22.93
N ILE A 213 6.86 24.48 21.78
CA ILE A 213 7.60 23.24 21.49
C ILE A 213 8.69 23.03 22.51
N SER A 214 9.49 24.07 22.78
CA SER A 214 10.56 24.02 23.78
C SER A 214 10.00 23.66 25.17
N THR A 215 8.86 24.27 25.57
CA THR A 215 8.21 23.98 26.84
C THR A 215 7.78 22.52 26.97
N VAL A 216 7.23 21.94 25.91
CA VAL A 216 6.81 20.53 25.89
C VAL A 216 8.04 19.59 25.97
N HIS A 217 9.08 19.86 25.18
CA HIS A 217 10.33 19.07 25.20
C HIS A 217 11.06 19.19 26.54
N ASP A 218 11.14 20.38 27.13
CA ASP A 218 11.76 20.59 28.46
C ASP A 218 11.02 19.83 29.57
N ALA A 219 9.72 19.58 29.40
CA ALA A 219 8.92 18.72 30.27
C ALA A 219 9.13 17.21 30.01
N GLY A 220 9.96 16.84 29.03
CA GLY A 220 10.23 15.44 28.66
C GLY A 220 9.08 14.75 27.90
N MET A 221 8.21 15.53 27.26
CA MET A 221 7.08 15.04 26.48
C MET A 221 7.35 15.18 24.98
N GLU A 222 6.66 14.38 24.17
CA GLU A 222 6.69 14.49 22.72
C GLU A 222 5.59 15.43 22.21
N ILE A 223 5.83 16.00 21.02
CA ILE A 223 4.87 16.87 20.36
C ILE A 223 4.49 16.29 18.99
N TRP A 224 3.19 15.95 18.83
CA TRP A 224 2.60 15.43 17.59
C TRP A 224 1.46 16.34 17.14
N PRO A 225 1.73 17.45 16.45
CA PRO A 225 0.70 18.41 16.08
C PRO A 225 -0.40 17.79 15.24
N LEU A 226 -1.64 18.24 15.51
CA LEU A 226 -2.82 17.79 14.78
C LEU A 226 -3.01 18.63 13.51
N ILE A 227 -3.35 17.93 12.44
CA ILE A 227 -3.71 18.50 11.13
C ILE A 227 -5.14 18.08 10.81
N SER A 228 -6.03 19.05 10.63
CA SER A 228 -7.45 18.82 10.39
C SER A 228 -7.93 19.32 9.02
N ASP A 229 -9.08 18.80 8.57
CA ASP A 229 -9.78 19.20 7.35
C ASP A 229 -11.04 20.06 7.62
N PHE A 230 -11.22 20.58 8.81
CA PHE A 230 -12.47 21.23 9.22
C PHE A 230 -12.82 22.49 8.43
N THR A 231 -11.87 23.13 7.78
CA THR A 231 -12.15 24.32 6.95
C THR A 231 -12.99 24.00 5.70
N SER A 232 -13.04 22.74 5.27
CA SER A 232 -13.83 22.33 4.09
C SER A 232 -15.35 22.48 4.31
N VAL A 233 -15.79 22.50 5.57
CA VAL A 233 -17.22 22.67 5.93
C VAL A 233 -17.68 24.13 5.96
N ASP A 234 -16.75 25.08 5.89
CA ASP A 234 -17.11 26.49 5.80
C ASP A 234 -17.84 26.73 4.46
N ALA A 235 -19.01 27.34 4.53
CA ALA A 235 -19.91 27.50 3.38
C ALA A 235 -19.25 28.22 2.19
N ASP A 236 -18.22 28.99 2.42
CA ASP A 236 -17.48 29.77 1.44
C ASP A 236 -16.12 29.13 1.06
N ALA A 237 -15.75 27.99 1.64
CA ALA A 237 -14.44 27.36 1.38
C ALA A 237 -14.24 26.98 -0.09
N GLY A 238 -15.32 26.57 -0.78
CA GLY A 238 -15.30 26.27 -2.20
C GLY A 238 -14.48 25.05 -2.60
N TRP A 239 -14.02 24.26 -1.64
CA TRP A 239 -13.25 23.05 -1.85
C TRP A 239 -13.78 21.88 -1.00
N ASP A 240 -13.39 20.67 -1.36
CA ASP A 240 -13.68 19.45 -0.63
C ASP A 240 -12.49 18.48 -0.70
N GLU A 241 -12.46 17.51 0.18
CA GLU A 241 -11.41 16.51 0.27
C GLU A 241 -11.34 15.63 -0.98
N ALA A 242 -12.46 15.40 -1.69
CA ALA A 242 -12.46 14.66 -2.93
C ALA A 242 -11.57 15.32 -3.99
N LYS A 243 -11.64 16.64 -4.12
CA LYS A 243 -10.78 17.40 -5.05
C LYS A 243 -9.31 17.34 -4.64
N LEU A 244 -9.03 17.44 -3.34
CA LEU A 244 -7.69 17.35 -2.79
C LEU A 244 -7.06 15.99 -3.06
N PHE A 245 -7.75 14.90 -2.69
CA PHE A 245 -7.18 13.57 -2.77
C PHE A 245 -7.14 13.00 -4.19
N ALA A 246 -8.10 13.32 -5.05
CA ALA A 246 -8.10 12.87 -6.44
C ALA A 246 -6.94 13.46 -7.26
N ASN A 247 -6.41 14.62 -6.87
CA ASN A 247 -5.35 15.29 -7.60
C ASN A 247 -3.97 14.96 -7.01
N THR A 248 -3.13 14.29 -7.80
CA THR A 248 -1.76 13.92 -7.39
C THR A 248 -0.90 15.10 -6.98
N ALA A 249 -0.99 16.23 -7.70
CA ALA A 249 -0.20 17.43 -7.37
C ALA A 249 -0.65 18.02 -6.03
N SER A 250 -1.94 18.04 -5.76
CA SER A 250 -2.51 18.51 -4.48
C SER A 250 -2.08 17.63 -3.31
N ARG A 251 -2.16 16.30 -3.44
CA ARG A 251 -1.67 15.38 -2.41
C ARG A 251 -0.20 15.59 -2.11
N ARG A 252 0.63 15.68 -3.16
CA ARG A 252 2.09 15.93 -3.01
C ARG A 252 2.39 17.26 -2.36
N ASN A 253 1.62 18.31 -2.70
CA ASN A 253 1.77 19.61 -2.08
C ASN A 253 1.42 19.57 -0.59
N LEU A 254 0.30 18.95 -0.23
CA LEU A 254 -0.08 18.77 1.18
C LEU A 254 0.99 18.00 1.96
N ILE A 255 1.45 16.86 1.43
CA ILE A 255 2.51 16.06 2.05
C ILE A 255 3.81 16.87 2.20
N SER A 256 4.20 17.60 1.15
CA SER A 256 5.40 18.45 1.19
C SER A 256 5.29 19.54 2.25
N ASN A 257 4.13 20.18 2.39
CA ASN A 257 3.89 21.20 3.41
C ASN A 257 4.00 20.58 4.82
N ILE A 258 3.35 19.43 5.06
CA ILE A 258 3.44 18.71 6.34
C ILE A 258 4.90 18.37 6.68
N ILE A 259 5.62 17.77 5.75
CA ILE A 259 7.02 17.37 5.97
C ILE A 259 7.95 18.58 6.17
N ASN A 260 7.67 19.71 5.51
CA ASN A 260 8.40 20.94 5.73
C ASN A 260 8.18 21.50 7.15
N GLU A 261 6.94 21.47 7.67
CA GLU A 261 6.66 21.87 9.04
C GLU A 261 7.37 20.94 10.04
N ILE A 262 7.31 19.62 9.85
CA ILE A 262 8.04 18.65 10.67
C ILE A 262 9.54 18.97 10.72
N LYS A 263 10.16 19.20 9.57
CA LYS A 263 11.60 19.52 9.48
C LYS A 263 11.93 20.88 10.06
N THR A 264 11.03 21.86 9.90
CA THR A 264 11.24 23.21 10.40
C THR A 264 11.20 23.23 11.92
N TYR A 265 10.22 22.58 12.51
CA TYR A 265 9.98 22.68 13.95
C TYR A 265 10.54 21.51 14.76
N GLY A 266 10.99 20.42 14.11
CA GLY A 266 11.58 19.27 14.79
C GLY A 266 10.56 18.48 15.62
N TYR A 267 9.35 18.25 15.08
CA TYR A 267 8.32 17.45 15.75
C TYR A 267 8.73 15.97 15.86
N ASP A 268 8.25 15.33 16.93
CA ASP A 268 8.46 13.89 17.18
C ASP A 268 7.49 13.02 16.39
N GLY A 269 6.36 13.60 15.98
CA GLY A 269 5.33 12.94 15.20
C GLY A 269 4.32 13.93 14.62
N ILE A 270 3.32 13.40 13.94
CA ILE A 270 2.12 14.14 13.50
C ILE A 270 0.87 13.32 13.79
N ASN A 271 -0.25 14.02 13.91
CA ASN A 271 -1.57 13.44 14.09
C ASN A 271 -2.51 13.95 13.00
N ILE A 272 -3.03 13.07 12.16
CA ILE A 272 -3.99 13.42 11.10
C ILE A 272 -5.41 13.16 11.61
N ASP A 273 -6.20 14.22 11.68
CA ASP A 273 -7.59 14.21 12.09
C ASP A 273 -8.49 14.73 10.96
N PHE A 274 -8.70 13.85 9.95
CA PHE A 274 -9.55 14.16 8.81
C PHE A 274 -10.92 13.52 9.00
N GLU A 275 -11.94 14.35 9.20
CA GLU A 275 -13.30 13.91 9.51
C GLU A 275 -14.29 14.09 8.35
N LYS A 276 -13.89 14.75 7.27
CA LYS A 276 -14.77 15.15 6.17
C LYS A 276 -14.51 14.37 4.87
N VAL A 277 -13.74 13.29 4.95
CA VAL A 277 -13.42 12.44 3.78
C VAL A 277 -14.71 11.84 3.19
N PRO A 278 -15.06 12.18 1.93
CA PRO A 278 -16.25 11.64 1.28
C PRO A 278 -16.13 10.14 1.01
N SER A 279 -17.27 9.44 0.99
CA SER A 279 -17.29 7.98 0.80
C SER A 279 -16.75 7.53 -0.56
N ASP A 280 -16.89 8.34 -1.60
CA ASP A 280 -16.38 8.09 -2.94
C ASP A 280 -14.89 8.39 -3.11
N SER A 281 -14.25 9.04 -2.11
CA SER A 281 -12.82 9.34 -2.09
C SER A 281 -11.97 8.27 -1.40
N ALA A 282 -12.56 7.13 -1.02
CA ALA A 282 -11.86 6.09 -0.26
C ALA A 282 -10.53 5.61 -0.89
N VAL A 283 -10.49 5.47 -2.21
CA VAL A 283 -9.28 5.02 -2.93
C VAL A 283 -8.19 6.09 -2.89
N ASP A 284 -8.56 7.34 -3.14
CA ASP A 284 -7.63 8.47 -3.21
C ASP A 284 -7.11 8.84 -1.81
N TYR A 285 -7.97 8.75 -0.78
CA TYR A 285 -7.57 8.94 0.61
C TYR A 285 -6.57 7.86 1.08
N ARG A 286 -6.83 6.58 0.75
CA ARG A 286 -5.85 5.50 1.01
C ARG A 286 -4.50 5.78 0.36
N GLN A 287 -4.52 6.31 -0.86
CA GLN A 287 -3.29 6.67 -1.55
C GLN A 287 -2.55 7.80 -0.82
N PHE A 288 -3.27 8.83 -0.35
CA PHE A 288 -2.69 9.89 0.49
C PHE A 288 -2.03 9.32 1.76
N ILE A 289 -2.72 8.43 2.48
CA ILE A 289 -2.19 7.80 3.70
C ILE A 289 -0.90 7.03 3.40
N ARG A 290 -0.86 6.25 2.32
CA ARG A 290 0.35 5.52 1.91
C ARG A 290 1.50 6.45 1.56
N GLU A 291 1.24 7.47 0.75
CA GLU A 291 2.26 8.45 0.36
C GLU A 291 2.81 9.21 1.58
N LEU A 292 1.95 9.68 2.47
CA LEU A 292 2.37 10.40 3.68
C LEU A 292 3.14 9.50 4.64
N SER A 293 2.72 8.26 4.83
CA SER A 293 3.40 7.32 5.73
C SER A 293 4.85 7.04 5.29
N ILE A 294 5.11 6.98 3.98
CA ILE A 294 6.46 6.82 3.44
C ILE A 294 7.32 8.04 3.80
N GLU A 295 6.79 9.24 3.62
CA GLU A 295 7.54 10.47 3.89
C GLU A 295 7.75 10.70 5.39
N CYS A 296 6.81 10.33 6.26
CA CYS A 296 7.00 10.35 7.71
C CYS A 296 8.10 9.37 8.15
N ARG A 297 8.11 8.15 7.61
CA ARG A 297 9.20 7.18 7.89
C ARG A 297 10.57 7.69 7.44
N LYS A 298 10.66 8.30 6.25
CA LYS A 298 11.90 8.93 5.77
C LYS A 298 12.33 10.09 6.67
N ALA A 299 11.40 10.82 7.26
CA ALA A 299 11.67 11.88 8.22
C ALA A 299 12.00 11.34 9.62
N GLY A 300 11.73 10.07 9.92
CA GLY A 300 11.97 9.44 11.22
C GLY A 300 11.01 9.88 12.32
N VAL A 301 9.78 10.28 11.96
CA VAL A 301 8.77 10.81 12.87
C VAL A 301 7.55 9.89 12.95
N VAL A 302 6.90 9.89 14.10
CA VAL A 302 5.68 9.10 14.32
C VAL A 302 4.54 9.62 13.43
N PHE A 303 3.88 8.68 12.77
CA PHE A 303 2.67 8.93 12.00
C PHE A 303 1.46 8.35 12.71
N SER A 304 0.57 9.21 13.20
CA SER A 304 -0.67 8.81 13.87
C SER A 304 -1.90 9.35 13.16
N LEU A 305 -3.01 8.63 13.31
CA LEU A 305 -4.29 8.92 12.66
C LEU A 305 -5.41 8.84 13.67
N ASP A 306 -6.31 9.81 13.64
CA ASP A 306 -7.56 9.78 14.41
C ASP A 306 -8.72 9.28 13.55
N ASN A 307 -9.60 8.51 14.15
CA ASN A 307 -10.75 7.95 13.48
C ASN A 307 -11.99 7.92 14.36
N TYR A 308 -13.13 8.10 13.75
CA TYR A 308 -14.40 7.69 14.36
C TYR A 308 -14.44 6.19 14.64
N VAL A 309 -15.20 5.79 15.65
CA VAL A 309 -15.54 4.38 15.88
C VAL A 309 -16.04 3.74 14.56
N PRO A 310 -15.53 2.56 14.17
CA PRO A 310 -15.91 1.90 12.92
C PRO A 310 -17.42 1.70 12.78
N ARG A 311 -17.97 2.16 11.67
CA ARG A 311 -19.38 2.01 11.28
C ARG A 311 -19.47 1.78 9.78
N PRO A 312 -20.54 1.15 9.27
CA PRO A 312 -20.70 0.93 7.83
C PRO A 312 -20.65 2.21 6.97
N TYR A 313 -21.09 3.35 7.54
CA TYR A 313 -21.14 4.63 6.82
C TYR A 313 -19.80 5.39 6.79
N ASN A 314 -18.78 4.91 7.49
CA ASN A 314 -17.44 5.51 7.49
C ASN A 314 -16.34 4.52 7.09
N ALA A 315 -16.68 3.56 6.22
CA ALA A 315 -15.75 2.56 5.69
C ALA A 315 -14.67 3.17 4.77
N GLN A 316 -14.90 4.37 4.23
CA GLN A 316 -13.96 5.10 3.37
C GLN A 316 -12.61 5.38 4.04
N TYR A 317 -12.56 5.41 5.36
CA TYR A 317 -11.32 5.59 6.10
C TYR A 317 -10.36 4.39 6.00
N SER A 318 -10.84 3.21 5.55
CA SER A 318 -9.99 2.05 5.25
C SER A 318 -8.98 1.74 6.37
N ARG A 319 -9.49 1.44 7.55
CA ARG A 319 -8.67 1.26 8.76
C ARG A 319 -7.71 0.07 8.70
N ASP A 320 -7.99 -0.89 7.84
CA ASP A 320 -7.07 -1.97 7.47
C ASP A 320 -5.77 -1.42 6.86
N VAL A 321 -5.88 -0.51 5.89
CA VAL A 321 -4.72 0.17 5.28
C VAL A 321 -4.04 1.11 6.28
N GLN A 322 -4.82 1.81 7.11
CA GLN A 322 -4.25 2.66 8.15
C GLN A 322 -3.42 1.87 9.16
N ALA A 323 -3.91 0.70 9.58
CA ALA A 323 -3.20 -0.18 10.51
C ALA A 323 -1.88 -0.73 9.94
N GLU A 324 -1.77 -0.83 8.60
CA GLU A 324 -0.51 -1.19 7.94
C GLU A 324 0.46 -0.02 7.83
N CYS A 325 -0.06 1.18 7.57
CA CYS A 325 0.74 2.35 7.20
C CYS A 325 1.14 3.23 8.38
N ALA A 326 0.28 3.37 9.38
CA ALA A 326 0.49 4.25 10.53
C ALA A 326 1.22 3.54 11.67
N ASP A 327 1.92 4.33 12.48
CA ASP A 327 2.52 3.83 13.72
C ASP A 327 1.47 3.67 14.82
N TYR A 328 0.49 4.58 14.85
CA TYR A 328 -0.62 4.56 15.81
C TYR A 328 -1.93 4.98 15.14
N VAL A 329 -3.02 4.31 15.52
CA VAL A 329 -4.39 4.65 15.12
C VAL A 329 -5.22 4.84 16.38
N VAL A 330 -5.78 6.03 16.53
CA VAL A 330 -6.70 6.38 17.64
C VAL A 330 -8.13 6.19 17.17
N VAL A 331 -9.01 5.61 18.01
CA VAL A 331 -10.41 5.34 17.69
C VAL A 331 -11.33 5.73 18.86
#